data_b555d6d6618ef52680b70b05340b5cc2
#
_entry.id   b555d6d6618ef52680b70b05340b5cc2
#
_cell.length_a   1.000
_cell.length_b   1.000
_cell.length_c   1.000
_cell.angle_alpha   90.00
_cell.angle_beta   90.00
_cell.angle_gamma   90.00
#
_symmetry.space_group_name_H-M   'P 1'
#
loop_
_entity.id
_entity.type
_entity.pdbx_description
1 polymer ?
#
loop_
_entity_poly.entity_id
_entity_poly.type
_entity_poly.pdbx_seq_one_letter_code
_entity_poly.pdbx_strand_id
1 'polypeptide(L)'
;ALISLGFFFFFLQPRIVYERIQDFRDKYQTENLELHVVGEPYLYGVIFSYLPQTGILFLVTVAAMLIISFFYTRSFRLTIIPLISALVTAIWGMGFLNLMSYNLDPLILVLPLLISATALSHSIQFNWRLNLEYAESKDLERSCYTTIKGLFPPGLASIVTDATGIVLIALIPIPLMTQVGLALFVWCLSMIFGILILNPVINLYMPRMKKIEKWREDRKKGMMEAWLLPAVASLTAKKGRAWVVIGLFAILAIVSFQLNKNIIVGNVREGTPILKPDSIYNQDVRFLGESLPGMMNPMLLIFEGNDIGAIKHPEVMDLTDKFQTHMAKLKEVTQAESIVNLIKMINMAVYENNPNFYLLPETRR
;
A
#
# COMPACT_ATOMS: atom_id res chain seq x y z
N ALA A 1 -6.32 -25.00 -11.63
CA ALA A 1 -7.51 -24.57 -12.40
C ALA A 1 -8.62 -24.00 -11.51
N LEU A 2 -8.97 -24.61 -10.36
CA LEU A 2 -10.00 -24.11 -9.43
C LEU A 2 -9.57 -22.83 -8.70
N ILE A 3 -8.29 -22.68 -8.36
CA ILE A 3 -7.74 -21.49 -7.70
C ILE A 3 -7.72 -20.29 -8.65
N SER A 4 -7.44 -20.50 -9.94
CA SER A 4 -7.51 -19.43 -10.95
C SER A 4 -8.95 -18.99 -11.24
N LEU A 5 -9.95 -19.88 -11.11
CA LEU A 5 -11.36 -19.51 -11.25
C LEU A 5 -11.84 -18.61 -10.09
N GLY A 6 -11.50 -18.96 -8.84
CA GLY A 6 -11.87 -18.13 -7.68
C GLY A 6 -11.27 -16.73 -7.74
N PHE A 7 -10.01 -16.61 -8.13
CA PHE A 7 -9.33 -15.35 -8.39
C PHE A 7 -10.02 -14.52 -9.49
N PHE A 8 -10.39 -15.17 -10.58
CA PHE A 8 -11.08 -14.55 -11.71
C PHE A 8 -12.48 -14.07 -11.33
N PHE A 9 -13.25 -14.85 -10.55
CA PHE A 9 -14.59 -14.44 -10.08
C PHE A 9 -14.54 -13.27 -9.08
N PHE A 10 -13.58 -13.25 -8.18
CA PHE A 10 -13.43 -12.17 -7.21
C PHE A 10 -13.13 -10.81 -7.87
N PHE A 11 -12.35 -10.80 -8.94
CA PHE A 11 -12.05 -9.58 -9.71
C PHE A 11 -13.16 -9.17 -10.68
N LEU A 12 -13.94 -10.12 -11.18
CA LEU A 12 -15.00 -9.86 -12.15
C LEU A 12 -16.21 -9.14 -11.54
N GLN A 13 -16.62 -9.49 -10.33
CA GLN A 13 -17.82 -8.90 -9.73
C GLN A 13 -17.73 -7.38 -9.52
N PRO A 14 -16.70 -6.83 -8.86
CA PRO A 14 -16.57 -5.37 -8.69
C PRO A 14 -16.42 -4.64 -10.03
N ARG A 15 -15.72 -5.21 -10.97
CA ARG A 15 -15.56 -4.65 -12.31
C ARG A 15 -16.88 -4.60 -13.08
N ILE A 16 -17.68 -5.66 -13.01
CA ILE A 16 -19.03 -5.68 -13.63
C ILE A 16 -19.92 -4.60 -13.01
N VAL A 17 -19.90 -4.43 -11.69
CA VAL A 17 -20.65 -3.36 -11.01
C VAL A 17 -20.22 -2.00 -11.54
N TYR A 18 -18.90 -1.75 -11.60
CA TYR A 18 -18.36 -0.50 -12.13
C TYR A 18 -18.79 -0.25 -13.58
N GLU A 19 -18.60 -1.21 -14.48
CA GLU A 19 -18.96 -1.09 -15.90
C GLU A 19 -20.47 -0.84 -16.07
N ARG A 20 -21.33 -1.55 -15.32
CA ARG A 20 -22.78 -1.33 -15.36
C ARG A 20 -23.19 0.07 -14.87
N ILE A 21 -22.53 0.58 -13.84
CA ILE A 21 -22.80 1.93 -13.34
C ILE A 21 -22.33 2.98 -14.37
N GLN A 22 -21.18 2.78 -15.02
CA GLN A 22 -20.71 3.67 -16.08
C GLN A 22 -21.69 3.66 -17.28
N ASP A 23 -22.11 2.49 -17.76
CA ASP A 23 -23.11 2.35 -18.81
C ASP A 23 -24.41 3.09 -18.44
N PHE A 24 -24.80 3.02 -17.16
CA PHE A 24 -25.99 3.68 -16.67
C PHE A 24 -25.82 5.21 -16.64
N ARG A 25 -24.65 5.70 -16.21
CA ARG A 25 -24.29 7.11 -16.26
C ARG A 25 -24.34 7.64 -17.69
N ASP A 26 -23.64 6.98 -18.61
CA ASP A 26 -23.53 7.38 -20.02
C ASP A 26 -24.91 7.43 -20.70
N LYS A 27 -25.84 6.57 -20.26
CA LYS A 27 -27.19 6.48 -20.86
C LYS A 27 -28.18 7.49 -20.30
N TYR A 28 -28.11 7.80 -19.01
CA TYR A 28 -29.17 8.54 -18.31
C TYR A 28 -28.70 9.88 -17.74
N GLN A 29 -27.41 10.13 -17.61
CA GLN A 29 -26.88 11.41 -17.15
C GLN A 29 -27.10 12.48 -18.24
N THR A 30 -27.66 13.61 -17.85
CA THR A 30 -27.95 14.75 -18.73
C THR A 30 -27.58 16.05 -18.00
N GLU A 31 -27.64 17.19 -18.67
CA GLU A 31 -27.38 18.49 -18.02
C GLU A 31 -28.30 18.77 -16.81
N ASN A 32 -29.46 18.12 -16.74
CA ASN A 32 -30.43 18.30 -15.67
C ASN A 32 -30.52 17.09 -14.70
N LEU A 33 -29.73 16.02 -14.94
CA LEU A 33 -29.75 14.80 -14.13
C LEU A 33 -28.34 14.27 -13.93
N GLU A 34 -27.83 14.43 -12.73
CA GLU A 34 -26.56 13.84 -12.32
C GLU A 34 -26.79 12.59 -11.47
N LEU A 35 -25.99 11.55 -11.70
CA LEU A 35 -26.03 10.29 -10.99
C LEU A 35 -24.83 10.21 -10.03
N HIS A 36 -25.11 10.27 -8.74
CA HIS A 36 -24.10 10.07 -7.69
C HIS A 36 -24.20 8.67 -7.13
N VAL A 37 -23.07 7.94 -7.14
CA VAL A 37 -23.04 6.54 -6.71
C VAL A 37 -21.91 6.35 -5.69
N VAL A 38 -22.29 5.83 -4.53
CA VAL A 38 -21.37 5.47 -3.45
C VAL A 38 -21.66 4.07 -2.94
N GLY A 39 -20.72 3.49 -2.26
CA GLY A 39 -20.83 2.17 -1.64
C GLY A 39 -19.61 1.31 -1.94
N GLU A 40 -19.38 0.36 -1.05
CA GLU A 40 -18.20 -0.49 -1.08
C GLU A 40 -18.04 -1.28 -2.40
N PRO A 41 -19.09 -1.92 -2.96
CA PRO A 41 -18.95 -2.65 -4.22
C PRO A 41 -18.53 -1.75 -5.39
N TYR A 42 -19.03 -0.52 -5.43
CA TYR A 42 -18.66 0.44 -6.46
C TYR A 42 -17.24 0.98 -6.23
N LEU A 43 -16.85 1.26 -4.98
CA LEU A 43 -15.50 1.66 -4.62
C LEU A 43 -14.46 0.64 -5.11
N TYR A 44 -14.67 -0.64 -4.80
CA TYR A 44 -13.78 -1.69 -5.31
C TYR A 44 -13.78 -1.76 -6.83
N GLY A 45 -14.93 -1.56 -7.47
CA GLY A 45 -15.02 -1.48 -8.92
C GLY A 45 -14.16 -0.36 -9.51
N VAL A 46 -14.21 0.83 -8.93
CA VAL A 46 -13.36 1.97 -9.30
C VAL A 46 -11.87 1.64 -9.09
N ILE A 47 -11.50 1.06 -7.95
CA ILE A 47 -10.11 0.67 -7.67
C ILE A 47 -9.63 -0.35 -8.71
N PHE A 48 -10.43 -1.37 -9.01
CA PHE A 48 -10.08 -2.38 -10.00
C PHE A 48 -10.03 -1.86 -11.44
N SER A 49 -10.74 -0.77 -11.74
CA SER A 49 -10.62 -0.11 -13.06
C SER A 49 -9.22 0.48 -13.31
N TYR A 50 -8.44 0.74 -12.24
CA TYR A 50 -7.06 1.21 -12.34
C TYR A 50 -6.02 0.09 -12.48
N LEU A 51 -6.40 -1.20 -12.36
CA LEU A 51 -5.45 -2.32 -12.48
C LEU A 51 -4.64 -2.34 -13.79
N PRO A 52 -5.24 -2.09 -14.99
CA PRO A 52 -4.46 -2.01 -16.22
C PRO A 52 -3.42 -0.89 -16.19
N GLN A 53 -3.76 0.26 -15.61
CA GLN A 53 -2.84 1.38 -15.44
C GLN A 53 -1.70 1.03 -14.48
N THR A 54 -2.01 0.32 -13.39
CA THR A 54 -1.01 -0.19 -12.44
C THR A 54 -0.04 -1.14 -13.13
N GLY A 55 -0.54 -2.02 -14.02
CA GLY A 55 0.30 -2.91 -14.85
C GLY A 55 1.24 -2.14 -15.78
N ILE A 56 0.75 -1.08 -16.42
CA ILE A 56 1.58 -0.19 -17.27
C ILE A 56 2.64 0.51 -16.43
N LEU A 57 2.28 1.05 -15.27
CA LEU A 57 3.22 1.68 -14.34
C LEU A 57 4.29 0.70 -13.85
N PHE A 58 3.92 -0.56 -13.60
CA PHE A 58 4.88 -1.61 -13.29
C PHE A 58 5.91 -1.79 -14.41
N LEU A 59 5.46 -1.91 -15.65
CA LEU A 59 6.34 -2.03 -16.81
C LEU A 59 7.23 -0.80 -17.00
N VAL A 60 6.69 0.41 -16.84
CA VAL A 60 7.43 1.66 -16.90
C VAL A 60 8.50 1.72 -15.79
N THR A 61 8.15 1.29 -14.58
CA THR A 61 9.10 1.25 -13.46
C THR A 61 10.23 0.26 -13.72
N VAL A 62 9.93 -0.94 -14.20
CA VAL A 62 10.95 -1.93 -14.58
C VAL A 62 11.83 -1.40 -15.70
N ALA A 63 11.26 -0.76 -16.73
CA ALA A 63 12.02 -0.12 -17.81
C ALA A 63 12.92 1.00 -17.29
N ALA A 64 12.41 1.86 -16.41
CA ALA A 64 13.20 2.92 -15.78
C ALA A 64 14.35 2.35 -14.95
N MET A 65 14.10 1.30 -14.16
CA MET A 65 15.15 0.59 -13.40
C MET A 65 16.23 0.02 -14.31
N LEU A 66 15.84 -0.59 -15.45
CA LEU A 66 16.77 -1.09 -16.46
C LEU A 66 17.62 0.03 -17.07
N ILE A 67 16.98 1.12 -17.48
CA ILE A 67 17.63 2.27 -18.08
C ILE A 67 18.65 2.88 -17.11
N ILE A 68 18.22 3.20 -15.88
CA ILE A 68 19.09 3.77 -14.84
C ILE A 68 20.25 2.83 -14.52
N SER A 69 19.96 1.53 -14.33
CA SER A 69 20.97 0.51 -14.06
C SER A 69 21.98 0.39 -15.22
N PHE A 70 21.50 0.43 -16.46
CA PHE A 70 22.37 0.40 -17.64
C PHE A 70 23.27 1.63 -17.74
N PHE A 71 22.73 2.82 -17.55
CA PHE A 71 23.55 4.05 -17.53
C PHE A 71 24.58 4.06 -16.40
N TYR A 72 24.20 3.51 -15.24
CA TYR A 72 25.10 3.38 -14.10
C TYR A 72 26.19 2.33 -14.34
N THR A 73 25.83 1.13 -14.79
CA THR A 73 26.76 0.01 -14.95
C THR A 73 27.52 0.04 -16.27
N ARG A 74 26.96 0.69 -17.29
CA ARG A 74 27.45 0.70 -18.70
C ARG A 74 27.69 -0.72 -19.24
N SER A 75 26.91 -1.68 -18.78
CA SER A 75 27.04 -3.08 -19.17
C SER A 75 25.68 -3.77 -19.13
N PHE A 76 25.28 -4.34 -20.26
CA PHE A 76 24.04 -5.08 -20.39
C PHE A 76 23.97 -6.27 -19.41
N ARG A 77 25.09 -6.98 -19.24
CA ARG A 77 25.20 -8.08 -18.29
C ARG A 77 24.93 -7.63 -16.84
N LEU A 78 25.57 -6.56 -16.41
CA LEU A 78 25.42 -5.99 -15.05
C LEU A 78 24.04 -5.42 -14.80
N THR A 79 23.26 -5.22 -15.85
CA THR A 79 21.87 -4.76 -15.77
C THR A 79 20.88 -5.95 -15.70
N ILE A 80 21.09 -6.95 -16.55
CA ILE A 80 20.13 -8.08 -16.69
C ILE A 80 20.21 -9.07 -15.53
N ILE A 81 21.40 -9.41 -15.05
CA ILE A 81 21.55 -10.39 -13.97
C ILE A 81 20.84 -9.94 -12.68
N PRO A 82 21.03 -8.70 -12.19
CA PRO A 82 20.26 -8.17 -11.06
C PRO A 82 18.75 -8.21 -11.26
N LEU A 83 18.29 -7.89 -12.48
CA LEU A 83 16.87 -7.92 -12.81
C LEU A 83 16.29 -9.33 -12.69
N ILE A 84 16.98 -10.35 -13.23
CA ILE A 84 16.53 -11.74 -13.11
C ILE A 84 16.40 -12.14 -11.63
N SER A 85 17.40 -11.81 -10.81
CA SER A 85 17.36 -12.11 -9.37
C SER A 85 16.22 -11.39 -8.66
N ALA A 86 15.96 -10.12 -9.01
CA ALA A 86 14.86 -9.35 -8.46
C ALA A 86 13.48 -9.90 -8.89
N LEU A 87 13.33 -10.30 -10.14
CA LEU A 87 12.10 -10.90 -10.66
C LEU A 87 11.79 -12.24 -9.98
N VAL A 88 12.80 -13.10 -9.81
CA VAL A 88 12.61 -14.39 -9.10
C VAL A 88 12.16 -14.14 -7.66
N THR A 89 12.77 -13.17 -6.98
CA THR A 89 12.35 -12.77 -5.63
C THR A 89 10.90 -12.28 -5.61
N ALA A 90 10.50 -11.45 -6.61
CA ALA A 90 9.13 -10.97 -6.73
C ALA A 90 8.12 -12.10 -6.95
N ILE A 91 8.43 -13.06 -7.83
CA ILE A 91 7.59 -14.22 -8.12
C ILE A 91 7.39 -15.09 -6.86
N TRP A 92 8.44 -15.32 -6.10
CA TRP A 92 8.34 -16.10 -4.85
C TRP A 92 7.46 -15.43 -3.81
N GLY A 93 7.55 -14.11 -3.66
CA GLY A 93 6.69 -13.36 -2.76
C GLY A 93 5.22 -13.42 -3.17
N MET A 94 4.92 -13.29 -4.49
CA MET A 94 3.57 -13.47 -5.01
C MET A 94 3.05 -14.89 -4.78
N GLY A 95 3.91 -15.90 -4.97
CA GLY A 95 3.57 -17.30 -4.66
C GLY A 95 3.21 -17.50 -3.19
N PHE A 96 3.93 -16.87 -2.27
CA PHE A 96 3.63 -16.91 -0.84
C PHE A 96 2.27 -16.29 -0.51
N LEU A 97 1.91 -15.14 -1.09
CA LEU A 97 0.60 -14.53 -0.91
C LEU A 97 -0.53 -15.49 -1.27
N ASN A 98 -0.37 -16.17 -2.41
CA ASN A 98 -1.35 -17.16 -2.85
C ASN A 98 -1.40 -18.38 -1.91
N LEU A 99 -0.25 -18.85 -1.41
CA LEU A 99 -0.17 -19.97 -0.45
C LEU A 99 -0.91 -19.65 0.86
N MET A 100 -0.84 -18.41 1.32
CA MET A 100 -1.54 -17.93 2.51
C MET A 100 -3.01 -17.55 2.24
N SER A 101 -3.49 -17.69 1.02
CA SER A 101 -4.83 -17.26 0.60
C SER A 101 -5.11 -15.78 0.91
N TYR A 102 -4.07 -14.94 0.84
CA TYR A 102 -4.22 -13.51 1.06
C TYR A 102 -4.80 -12.83 -0.18
N ASN A 103 -5.75 -11.94 0.05
CA ASN A 103 -6.35 -11.16 -1.02
C ASN A 103 -5.37 -10.09 -1.53
N LEU A 104 -5.44 -9.79 -2.82
CA LEU A 104 -4.69 -8.69 -3.41
C LEU A 104 -5.42 -7.37 -3.17
N ASP A 105 -5.16 -6.78 -2.01
CA ASP A 105 -5.58 -5.42 -1.69
C ASP A 105 -4.71 -4.40 -2.44
N PRO A 106 -5.19 -3.18 -2.74
CA PRO A 106 -4.39 -2.13 -3.37
C PRO A 106 -3.03 -1.84 -2.70
N LEU A 107 -2.94 -1.94 -1.37
CA LEU A 107 -1.68 -1.81 -0.65
C LEU A 107 -0.71 -2.96 -0.96
N ILE A 108 -1.23 -4.17 -1.09
CA ILE A 108 -0.43 -5.36 -1.41
C ILE A 108 0.08 -5.29 -2.86
N LEU A 109 -0.66 -4.68 -3.79
CA LEU A 109 -0.24 -4.53 -5.18
C LEU A 109 1.04 -3.70 -5.37
N VAL A 110 1.35 -2.82 -4.43
CA VAL A 110 2.58 -1.99 -4.49
C VAL A 110 3.82 -2.77 -4.01
N LEU A 111 3.65 -3.80 -3.20
CA LEU A 111 4.75 -4.55 -2.56
C LEU A 111 5.74 -5.18 -3.55
N PRO A 112 5.30 -5.81 -4.68
CA PRO A 112 6.21 -6.35 -5.68
C PRO A 112 7.19 -5.31 -6.23
N LEU A 113 6.73 -4.08 -6.47
CA LEU A 113 7.58 -2.98 -6.93
C LEU A 113 8.63 -2.59 -5.89
N LEU A 114 8.21 -2.41 -4.65
CA LEU A 114 9.07 -2.01 -3.55
C LEU A 114 10.20 -3.03 -3.32
N ILE A 115 9.83 -4.30 -3.20
CA ILE A 115 10.80 -5.38 -2.96
C ILE A 115 11.70 -5.61 -4.17
N SER A 116 11.15 -5.54 -5.39
CA SER A 116 11.97 -5.67 -6.60
C SER A 116 13.02 -4.56 -6.71
N ALA A 117 12.68 -3.32 -6.33
CA ALA A 117 13.62 -2.20 -6.31
C ALA A 117 14.75 -2.44 -5.29
N THR A 118 14.41 -2.91 -4.09
CA THR A 118 15.39 -3.25 -3.04
C THR A 118 16.27 -4.41 -3.47
N ALA A 119 15.67 -5.49 -3.99
CA ALA A 119 16.38 -6.66 -4.51
C ALA A 119 17.35 -6.29 -5.65
N LEU A 120 16.90 -5.43 -6.58
CA LEU A 120 17.74 -4.93 -7.67
C LEU A 120 18.94 -4.15 -7.13
N SER A 121 18.75 -3.27 -6.14
CA SER A 121 19.82 -2.48 -5.52
C SER A 121 20.91 -3.37 -4.92
N HIS A 122 20.55 -4.36 -4.11
CA HIS A 122 21.51 -5.30 -3.53
C HIS A 122 22.23 -6.15 -4.60
N SER A 123 21.49 -6.59 -5.62
CA SER A 123 22.09 -7.35 -6.73
C SER A 123 23.05 -6.52 -7.54
N ILE A 124 22.79 -5.24 -7.79
CA ILE A 124 23.71 -4.32 -8.48
C ILE A 124 24.98 -4.16 -7.65
N GLN A 125 24.89 -3.97 -6.33
CA GLN A 125 26.06 -3.84 -5.45
C GLN A 125 26.92 -5.09 -5.49
N PHE A 126 26.31 -6.27 -5.46
CA PHE A 126 27.03 -7.55 -5.57
C PHE A 126 27.74 -7.66 -6.90
N ASN A 127 27.05 -7.48 -8.02
CA ASN A 127 27.60 -7.60 -9.36
C ASN A 127 28.69 -6.57 -9.64
N TRP A 128 28.53 -5.40 -9.06
CA TRP A 128 29.51 -4.35 -9.12
C TRP A 128 30.82 -4.78 -8.43
N ARG A 129 30.74 -5.24 -7.19
CA ARG A 129 31.92 -5.72 -6.44
C ARG A 129 32.58 -6.89 -7.15
N LEU A 130 31.78 -7.85 -7.64
CA LEU A 130 32.28 -9.00 -8.39
C LEU A 130 33.11 -8.58 -9.61
N ASN A 131 32.67 -7.56 -10.37
CA ASN A 131 33.42 -7.12 -11.53
C ASN A 131 34.70 -6.36 -11.16
N LEU A 132 34.73 -5.66 -10.05
CA LEU A 132 35.97 -5.06 -9.55
C LEU A 132 36.99 -6.14 -9.17
N GLU A 133 36.59 -7.15 -8.42
CA GLU A 133 37.44 -8.29 -8.05
C GLU A 133 37.91 -9.07 -9.30
N TYR A 134 37.01 -9.27 -10.28
CA TYR A 134 37.39 -9.93 -11.53
C TYR A 134 38.35 -9.10 -12.40
N ALA A 135 38.24 -7.79 -12.39
CA ALA A 135 39.17 -6.92 -13.08
C ALA A 135 40.62 -7.03 -12.52
N GLU A 136 40.74 -7.37 -11.23
CA GLU A 136 42.04 -7.53 -10.55
C GLU A 136 42.60 -8.95 -10.68
N SER A 137 41.77 -9.96 -10.35
CA SER A 137 42.23 -11.35 -10.29
C SER A 137 42.26 -12.08 -11.63
N LYS A 138 41.43 -11.66 -12.59
CA LYS A 138 41.17 -12.35 -13.88
C LYS A 138 40.62 -13.78 -13.71
N ASP A 139 40.33 -14.18 -12.50
CA ASP A 139 39.76 -15.46 -12.13
C ASP A 139 38.33 -15.24 -11.60
N LEU A 140 37.35 -15.76 -12.32
CA LEU A 140 35.91 -15.53 -11.98
C LEU A 140 35.50 -16.26 -10.71
N GLU A 141 35.98 -17.49 -10.51
CA GLU A 141 35.63 -18.29 -9.37
C GLU A 141 36.19 -17.67 -8.08
N ARG A 142 37.48 -17.31 -8.09
CA ARG A 142 38.13 -16.60 -6.99
C ARG A 142 37.47 -15.26 -6.70
N SER A 143 37.10 -14.50 -7.73
CA SER A 143 36.43 -13.20 -7.59
C SER A 143 35.05 -13.36 -6.98
N CYS A 144 34.30 -14.40 -7.41
CA CYS A 144 32.98 -14.70 -6.86
C CYS A 144 33.09 -15.07 -5.37
N TYR A 145 34.04 -15.95 -5.01
CA TYR A 145 34.29 -16.33 -3.63
C TYR A 145 34.66 -15.11 -2.76
N THR A 146 35.58 -14.27 -3.22
CA THR A 146 36.01 -13.06 -2.49
C THR A 146 34.83 -12.09 -2.31
N THR A 147 34.00 -11.93 -3.35
CA THR A 147 32.81 -11.07 -3.29
C THR A 147 31.79 -11.60 -2.31
N ILE A 148 31.49 -12.91 -2.35
CA ILE A 148 30.56 -13.54 -1.42
C ILE A 148 31.08 -13.37 0.02
N LYS A 149 32.35 -13.69 0.26
CA LYS A 149 32.95 -13.55 1.59
C LYS A 149 32.85 -12.12 2.15
N GLY A 150 32.99 -11.12 1.29
CA GLY A 150 32.93 -9.71 1.69
C GLY A 150 31.51 -9.14 1.82
N LEU A 151 30.54 -9.58 0.99
CA LEU A 151 29.22 -8.99 0.94
C LEU A 151 28.10 -9.84 1.55
N PHE A 152 28.32 -11.15 1.74
CA PHE A 152 27.31 -12.02 2.34
C PHE A 152 26.98 -11.63 3.79
N PRO A 153 27.97 -11.45 4.70
CA PRO A 153 27.65 -11.07 6.07
C PRO A 153 26.90 -9.74 6.20
N PRO A 154 27.36 -8.62 5.59
CA PRO A 154 26.62 -7.36 5.67
C PRO A 154 25.29 -7.41 4.90
N GLY A 155 25.21 -8.13 3.78
CA GLY A 155 23.97 -8.32 3.04
C GLY A 155 22.94 -9.11 3.83
N LEU A 156 23.34 -10.19 4.47
CA LEU A 156 22.48 -10.98 5.36
C LEU A 156 21.99 -10.14 6.54
N ALA A 157 22.90 -9.43 7.20
CA ALA A 157 22.56 -8.55 8.32
C ALA A 157 21.54 -7.48 7.91
N SER A 158 21.71 -6.83 6.74
CA SER A 158 20.78 -5.85 6.22
C SER A 158 19.39 -6.46 5.99
N ILE A 159 19.31 -7.57 5.25
CA ILE A 159 18.04 -8.25 4.93
C ILE A 159 17.32 -8.70 6.23
N VAL A 160 18.04 -9.26 7.18
CA VAL A 160 17.44 -9.70 8.46
C VAL A 160 16.97 -8.51 9.29
N THR A 161 17.72 -7.41 9.30
CA THR A 161 17.31 -6.18 10.00
C THR A 161 16.04 -5.60 9.37
N ASP A 162 15.98 -5.52 8.03
CA ASP A 162 14.81 -5.05 7.31
C ASP A 162 13.60 -5.96 7.59
N ALA A 163 13.79 -7.29 7.51
CA ALA A 163 12.74 -8.26 7.80
C ALA A 163 12.23 -8.14 9.25
N THR A 164 13.13 -7.93 10.20
CA THR A 164 12.76 -7.75 11.62
C THR A 164 11.97 -6.46 11.83
N GLY A 165 12.37 -5.36 11.18
CA GLY A 165 11.63 -4.10 11.23
C GLY A 165 10.23 -4.23 10.63
N ILE A 166 10.13 -4.93 9.50
CA ILE A 166 8.86 -5.13 8.77
C ILE A 166 7.89 -6.03 9.54
N VAL A 167 8.38 -7.10 10.18
CA VAL A 167 7.50 -8.03 10.91
C VAL A 167 6.78 -7.37 12.07
N LEU A 168 7.30 -6.28 12.62
CA LEU A 168 6.62 -5.51 13.65
C LEU A 168 5.28 -4.93 13.17
N ILE A 169 5.13 -4.68 11.88
CA ILE A 169 3.85 -4.25 11.27
C ILE A 169 2.80 -5.35 11.45
N ALA A 170 3.19 -6.62 11.37
CA ALA A 170 2.28 -7.75 11.56
C ALA A 170 1.74 -7.89 12.98
N LEU A 171 2.36 -7.24 13.97
CA LEU A 171 1.89 -7.24 15.37
C LEU A 171 0.73 -6.25 15.60
N ILE A 172 0.46 -5.37 14.64
CA ILE A 172 -0.66 -4.44 14.73
C ILE A 172 -1.96 -5.25 14.58
N PRO A 173 -2.95 -5.11 15.50
CA PRO A 173 -4.18 -5.90 15.49
C PRO A 173 -5.17 -5.40 14.43
N ILE A 174 -4.70 -5.21 13.19
CA ILE A 174 -5.46 -4.84 12.01
C ILE A 174 -5.17 -5.90 10.95
N PRO A 175 -6.17 -6.70 10.51
CA PRO A 175 -5.95 -7.83 9.60
C PRO A 175 -5.14 -7.47 8.35
N LEU A 176 -5.42 -6.32 7.74
CA LEU A 176 -4.69 -5.84 6.58
C LEU A 176 -3.20 -5.60 6.90
N MET A 177 -2.88 -4.98 8.03
CA MET A 177 -1.49 -4.72 8.46
C MET A 177 -0.76 -6.03 8.75
N THR A 178 -1.43 -6.99 9.38
CA THR A 178 -0.87 -8.32 9.60
C THR A 178 -0.53 -9.01 8.27
N GLN A 179 -1.43 -8.98 7.29
CA GLN A 179 -1.19 -9.56 5.96
C GLN A 179 -0.02 -8.88 5.24
N VAL A 180 0.00 -7.55 5.21
CA VAL A 180 1.08 -6.75 4.61
C VAL A 180 2.41 -7.03 5.29
N GLY A 181 2.45 -7.02 6.62
CA GLY A 181 3.66 -7.26 7.41
C GLY A 181 4.24 -8.65 7.19
N LEU A 182 3.41 -9.70 7.22
CA LEU A 182 3.85 -11.07 6.96
C LEU A 182 4.28 -11.27 5.51
N ALA A 183 3.55 -10.72 4.56
CA ALA A 183 3.89 -10.78 3.14
C ALA A 183 5.27 -10.16 2.89
N LEU A 184 5.49 -8.94 3.36
CA LEU A 184 6.76 -8.23 3.22
C LEU A 184 7.90 -8.95 3.94
N PHE A 185 7.65 -9.50 5.13
CA PHE A 185 8.65 -10.26 5.90
C PHE A 185 9.17 -11.45 5.11
N VAL A 186 8.27 -12.31 4.62
CA VAL A 186 8.67 -13.48 3.82
C VAL A 186 9.32 -13.06 2.51
N TRP A 187 8.80 -12.02 1.88
CA TRP A 187 9.37 -11.47 0.66
C TRP A 187 10.79 -10.95 0.90
N CYS A 188 11.01 -10.23 1.99
CA CYS A 188 12.33 -9.76 2.38
C CYS A 188 13.30 -10.94 2.61
N LEU A 189 12.88 -11.98 3.33
CA LEU A 189 13.69 -13.19 3.51
C LEU A 189 13.98 -13.91 2.19
N SER A 190 13.08 -13.88 1.21
CA SER A 190 13.32 -14.49 -0.11
C SER A 190 14.50 -13.84 -0.86
N MET A 191 14.85 -12.59 -0.53
CA MET A 191 16.03 -11.91 -1.09
C MET A 191 17.34 -12.62 -0.71
N ILE A 192 17.41 -13.33 0.41
CA ILE A 192 18.58 -14.13 0.78
C ILE A 192 18.88 -15.15 -0.32
N PHE A 193 17.84 -15.84 -0.77
CA PHE A 193 17.98 -16.85 -1.83
C PHE A 193 18.19 -16.21 -3.21
N GLY A 194 17.40 -15.20 -3.58
CA GLY A 194 17.46 -14.57 -4.89
C GLY A 194 18.74 -13.75 -5.11
N ILE A 195 19.24 -13.09 -4.09
CA ILE A 195 20.36 -12.14 -4.22
C ILE A 195 21.67 -12.76 -3.73
N LEU A 196 21.68 -13.32 -2.53
CA LEU A 196 22.93 -13.80 -1.94
C LEU A 196 23.35 -15.19 -2.44
N ILE A 197 22.41 -15.97 -3.03
CA ILE A 197 22.69 -17.31 -3.55
C ILE A 197 22.53 -17.36 -5.06
N LEU A 198 21.33 -17.05 -5.60
CA LEU A 198 21.06 -17.19 -7.03
C LEU A 198 21.88 -16.24 -7.89
N ASN A 199 22.00 -14.98 -7.49
CA ASN A 199 22.75 -13.98 -8.25
C ASN A 199 24.25 -14.36 -8.43
N PRO A 200 25.01 -14.81 -7.41
CA PRO A 200 26.34 -15.39 -7.60
C PRO A 200 26.37 -16.56 -8.58
N VAL A 201 25.43 -17.51 -8.42
CA VAL A 201 25.34 -18.69 -9.29
C VAL A 201 25.13 -18.29 -10.75
N ILE A 202 24.18 -17.40 -11.05
CA ILE A 202 23.97 -16.91 -12.40
C ILE A 202 25.26 -16.28 -12.98
N ASN A 203 26.00 -15.53 -12.17
CA ASN A 203 27.24 -14.89 -12.60
C ASN A 203 28.34 -15.91 -13.00
N LEU A 204 28.40 -17.07 -12.35
CA LEU A 204 29.38 -18.12 -12.69
C LEU A 204 29.11 -18.73 -14.07
N TYR A 205 27.81 -18.90 -14.43
CA TYR A 205 27.42 -19.52 -15.70
C TYR A 205 27.28 -18.54 -16.87
N MET A 206 27.21 -17.24 -16.60
CA MET A 206 27.07 -16.24 -17.67
C MET A 206 28.41 -15.96 -18.39
N PRO A 207 28.39 -15.66 -19.70
CA PRO A 207 29.60 -15.34 -20.47
C PRO A 207 30.40 -14.20 -19.83
N ARG A 208 31.71 -14.35 -19.80
CA ARG A 208 32.62 -13.36 -19.21
C ARG A 208 32.60 -12.02 -19.95
N MET A 209 32.82 -10.92 -19.22
CA MET A 209 32.95 -9.61 -19.84
C MET A 209 34.29 -9.50 -20.60
N LYS A 210 34.21 -9.51 -21.91
CA LYS A 210 35.43 -9.53 -22.79
C LYS A 210 36.32 -8.28 -22.66
N LYS A 211 35.77 -7.14 -22.24
CA LYS A 211 36.46 -5.85 -22.16
C LYS A 211 36.39 -5.25 -20.75
N ILE A 212 36.65 -6.05 -19.73
CA ILE A 212 36.57 -5.61 -18.33
C ILE A 212 37.53 -4.46 -17.99
N GLU A 213 38.70 -4.42 -18.61
CA GLU A 213 39.70 -3.34 -18.41
C GLU A 213 39.19 -2.01 -18.97
N LYS A 214 38.67 -2.04 -20.19
CA LYS A 214 38.07 -0.84 -20.80
C LYS A 214 36.89 -0.33 -19.97
N TRP A 215 36.04 -1.23 -19.46
CA TRP A 215 34.94 -0.89 -18.56
C TRP A 215 35.45 -0.18 -17.29
N ARG A 216 36.56 -0.66 -16.68
CA ARG A 216 37.21 -0.05 -15.51
C ARG A 216 37.77 1.32 -15.81
N GLU A 217 38.41 1.51 -16.97
CA GLU A 217 38.96 2.80 -17.40
C GLU A 217 37.90 3.84 -17.74
N ASP A 218 36.89 3.45 -18.52
CA ASP A 218 35.74 4.30 -18.88
C ASP A 218 34.99 4.82 -17.67
N ARG A 219 34.94 4.01 -16.60
CA ARG A 219 34.37 4.42 -15.34
C ARG A 219 35.17 5.47 -14.60
N LYS A 220 36.47 5.29 -14.47
CA LYS A 220 37.33 6.27 -13.77
C LYS A 220 37.18 7.68 -14.37
N LYS A 221 36.83 7.77 -15.64
CA LYS A 221 36.56 9.03 -16.37
C LYS A 221 35.09 9.49 -16.21
N GLY A 222 34.23 8.69 -15.59
CA GLY A 222 32.82 9.03 -15.43
C GLY A 222 32.60 10.17 -14.45
N MET A 223 31.55 11.00 -14.69
CA MET A 223 31.20 12.15 -13.86
C MET A 223 31.05 11.78 -12.38
N MET A 224 30.53 10.59 -12.08
CA MET A 224 30.34 10.11 -10.70
C MET A 224 31.67 9.95 -9.96
N GLU A 225 32.65 9.28 -10.57
CA GLU A 225 33.95 9.03 -9.95
C GLU A 225 34.90 10.24 -10.05
N ALA A 226 34.80 11.02 -11.14
CA ALA A 226 35.66 12.15 -11.34
C ALA A 226 35.25 13.39 -10.52
N TRP A 227 33.96 13.57 -10.27
CA TRP A 227 33.46 14.79 -9.63
C TRP A 227 32.62 14.52 -8.37
N LEU A 228 31.60 13.67 -8.45
CA LEU A 228 30.65 13.48 -7.34
C LEU A 228 31.30 12.83 -6.11
N LEU A 229 32.02 11.74 -6.29
CA LEU A 229 32.68 11.04 -5.17
C LEU A 229 33.74 11.89 -4.48
N PRO A 230 34.65 12.60 -5.18
CA PRO A 230 35.58 13.53 -4.55
C PRO A 230 34.88 14.68 -3.82
N ALA A 231 33.78 15.21 -4.39
CA ALA A 231 32.99 16.26 -3.75
C ALA A 231 32.40 15.77 -2.41
N VAL A 232 31.70 14.63 -2.41
CA VAL A 232 31.14 14.02 -1.20
C VAL A 232 32.23 13.66 -0.20
N ALA A 233 33.33 13.04 -0.65
CA ALA A 233 34.47 12.72 0.21
C ALA A 233 35.08 13.99 0.85
N SER A 234 35.15 15.10 0.10
CA SER A 234 35.67 16.36 0.64
C SER A 234 34.78 16.97 1.73
N LEU A 235 33.48 16.73 1.69
CA LEU A 235 32.54 17.17 2.73
C LEU A 235 32.70 16.38 4.02
N THR A 236 33.02 15.09 3.92
CA THR A 236 33.10 14.19 5.08
C THR A 236 34.51 14.07 5.67
N ALA A 237 35.56 14.14 4.84
CA ALA A 237 36.93 13.89 5.26
C ALA A 237 37.57 15.05 6.08
N LYS A 238 37.13 16.30 5.89
CA LYS A 238 37.66 17.45 6.64
C LYS A 238 36.79 17.75 7.85
N LYS A 239 37.38 17.67 9.07
CA LYS A 239 36.67 17.86 10.34
C LYS A 239 35.78 19.12 10.37
N GLY A 240 36.25 20.28 9.88
CA GLY A 240 35.46 21.51 9.87
C GLY A 240 34.22 21.42 8.97
N ARG A 241 34.33 20.82 7.78
CA ARG A 241 33.19 20.61 6.87
C ARG A 241 32.22 19.55 7.39
N ALA A 242 32.74 18.48 8.03
CA ALA A 242 31.93 17.45 8.66
C ALA A 242 31.01 18.06 9.73
N TRP A 243 31.50 18.98 10.57
CA TRP A 243 30.67 19.67 11.56
C TRP A 243 29.57 20.54 10.93
N VAL A 244 29.86 21.18 9.79
CA VAL A 244 28.84 21.94 9.05
C VAL A 244 27.75 21.00 8.52
N VAL A 245 28.12 19.83 7.98
CA VAL A 245 27.16 18.82 7.53
C VAL A 245 26.31 18.31 8.69
N ILE A 246 26.94 17.97 9.83
CA ILE A 246 26.21 17.53 11.03
C ILE A 246 25.24 18.60 11.50
N GLY A 247 25.69 19.88 11.56
CA GLY A 247 24.85 21.00 11.96
C GLY A 247 23.65 21.20 11.03
N LEU A 248 23.85 21.10 9.71
CA LEU A 248 22.77 21.17 8.72
C LEU A 248 21.73 20.06 8.93
N PHE A 249 22.19 18.82 9.08
CA PHE A 249 21.27 17.69 9.34
C PHE A 249 20.54 17.81 10.68
N ALA A 250 21.21 18.31 11.71
CA ALA A 250 20.58 18.58 13.00
C ALA A 250 19.48 19.65 12.88
N ILE A 251 19.74 20.73 12.14
CA ILE A 251 18.73 21.78 11.86
C ILE A 251 17.55 21.17 11.08
N LEU A 252 17.81 20.41 10.01
CA LEU A 252 16.77 19.76 9.24
C LEU A 252 15.94 18.81 10.11
N ALA A 253 16.57 18.04 11.00
CA ALA A 253 15.88 17.15 11.93
C ALA A 253 14.97 17.93 12.90
N ILE A 254 15.45 19.03 13.45
CA ILE A 254 14.66 19.90 14.36
C ILE A 254 13.47 20.50 13.60
N VAL A 255 13.68 21.04 12.40
CA VAL A 255 12.61 21.60 11.57
C VAL A 255 11.58 20.52 11.24
N SER A 256 12.03 19.32 10.80
CA SER A 256 11.15 18.19 10.50
C SER A 256 10.35 17.76 11.72
N PHE A 257 10.97 17.72 12.90
CA PHE A 257 10.30 17.38 14.14
C PHE A 257 9.21 18.41 14.52
N GLN A 258 9.47 19.70 14.31
CA GLN A 258 8.46 20.75 14.54
C GLN A 258 7.29 20.63 13.55
N LEU A 259 7.57 20.38 12.26
CA LEU A 259 6.54 20.19 11.25
C LEU A 259 5.68 18.95 11.53
N ASN A 260 6.29 17.90 12.10
CA ASN A 260 5.59 16.65 12.44
C ASN A 260 4.47 16.83 13.47
N LYS A 261 4.54 17.86 14.32
CA LYS A 261 3.49 18.17 15.30
C LYS A 261 2.14 18.50 14.66
N ASN A 262 2.16 18.92 13.41
CA ASN A 262 0.96 19.29 12.64
C ASN A 262 0.43 18.15 11.77
N ILE A 263 0.99 16.94 11.90
CA ILE A 263 0.48 15.77 11.16
C ILE A 263 -0.88 15.39 11.73
N ILE A 264 -1.87 15.42 10.88
CA ILE A 264 -3.23 14.99 11.20
C ILE A 264 -3.27 13.46 11.02
N VAL A 265 -3.64 12.77 12.09
CA VAL A 265 -3.78 11.30 12.09
C VAL A 265 -5.24 10.95 11.83
N GLY A 266 -5.49 10.07 10.88
CA GLY A 266 -6.82 9.60 10.50
C GLY A 266 -7.28 10.12 9.14
N ASN A 267 -8.49 9.71 8.75
CA ASN A 267 -9.10 10.16 7.51
C ASN A 267 -9.86 11.47 7.75
N VAL A 268 -9.24 12.59 7.36
CA VAL A 268 -9.76 13.95 7.62
C VAL A 268 -10.68 14.43 6.49
N ARG A 269 -10.66 13.75 5.35
CA ARG A 269 -11.43 14.14 4.16
C ARG A 269 -12.59 13.19 3.97
N GLU A 270 -13.68 13.71 3.48
CA GLU A 270 -14.78 12.90 2.99
C GLU A 270 -14.32 12.02 1.84
N GLY A 271 -14.80 10.78 1.81
CA GLY A 271 -14.40 9.78 0.83
C GLY A 271 -13.31 8.83 1.32
N THR A 272 -12.66 8.18 0.38
CA THR A 272 -11.58 7.23 0.66
C THR A 272 -10.20 7.80 0.37
N PRO A 273 -9.21 7.60 1.25
CA PRO A 273 -7.83 8.01 0.99
C PRO A 273 -7.12 7.15 -0.07
N ILE A 274 -7.71 6.02 -0.47
CA ILE A 274 -7.17 5.14 -1.51
C ILE A 274 -7.23 5.79 -2.89
N LEU A 275 -8.24 6.64 -3.12
CA LEU A 275 -8.44 7.35 -4.37
C LEU A 275 -8.01 8.82 -4.25
N LYS A 276 -7.73 9.44 -5.39
CA LYS A 276 -7.44 10.87 -5.42
C LYS A 276 -8.64 11.69 -4.93
N PRO A 277 -8.41 12.86 -4.30
CA PRO A 277 -9.52 13.70 -3.81
C PRO A 277 -10.50 14.14 -4.89
N ASP A 278 -10.02 14.28 -6.13
CA ASP A 278 -10.76 14.65 -7.32
C ASP A 278 -11.33 13.46 -8.12
N SER A 279 -11.21 12.24 -7.59
CA SER A 279 -11.83 11.07 -8.20
C SER A 279 -13.36 11.19 -8.17
N ILE A 280 -14.03 10.64 -9.20
CA ILE A 280 -15.48 10.67 -9.31
C ILE A 280 -16.16 10.08 -8.06
N TYR A 281 -15.61 9.02 -7.49
CA TYR A 281 -16.11 8.43 -6.26
C TYR A 281 -16.05 9.40 -5.07
N ASN A 282 -14.90 10.08 -4.86
CA ASN A 282 -14.76 11.02 -3.75
C ASN A 282 -15.57 12.29 -3.95
N GLN A 283 -15.83 12.70 -5.22
CA GLN A 283 -16.75 13.79 -5.53
C GLN A 283 -18.18 13.39 -5.18
N ASP A 284 -18.61 12.17 -5.56
CA ASP A 284 -19.94 11.65 -5.21
C ASP A 284 -20.14 11.54 -3.69
N VAL A 285 -19.12 11.05 -2.98
CA VAL A 285 -19.15 10.98 -1.50
C VAL A 285 -19.34 12.36 -0.89
N ARG A 286 -18.60 13.36 -1.37
CA ARG A 286 -18.71 14.74 -0.86
C ARG A 286 -20.07 15.32 -1.15
N PHE A 287 -20.56 15.19 -2.38
CA PHE A 287 -21.87 15.69 -2.77
C PHE A 287 -22.99 15.08 -1.91
N LEU A 288 -22.94 13.77 -1.68
CA LEU A 288 -23.94 13.09 -0.84
C LEU A 288 -23.81 13.48 0.65
N GLY A 289 -22.57 13.68 1.15
CA GLY A 289 -22.33 14.15 2.51
C GLY A 289 -22.89 15.55 2.76
N GLU A 290 -22.75 16.44 1.78
CA GLU A 290 -23.28 17.82 1.85
C GLU A 290 -24.79 17.87 1.62
N SER A 291 -25.31 17.07 0.68
CA SER A 291 -26.74 17.12 0.27
C SER A 291 -27.65 16.27 1.15
N LEU A 292 -27.14 15.17 1.69
CA LEU A 292 -27.90 14.20 2.50
C LEU A 292 -27.12 13.89 3.80
N PRO A 293 -27.06 14.84 4.73
CA PRO A 293 -26.37 14.67 6.01
C PRO A 293 -26.90 13.44 6.75
N GLY A 294 -26.01 12.59 7.26
CA GLY A 294 -26.37 11.37 7.99
C GLY A 294 -26.45 10.08 7.16
N MET A 295 -26.46 10.16 5.82
CA MET A 295 -26.39 8.97 4.96
C MET A 295 -24.97 8.38 4.81
N MET A 296 -23.97 9.22 5.04
CA MET A 296 -22.57 8.81 4.89
C MET A 296 -22.02 8.31 6.24
N ASN A 297 -21.27 7.20 6.19
CA ASN A 297 -20.66 6.56 7.37
C ASN A 297 -21.66 6.18 8.47
N PRO A 298 -22.72 5.41 8.16
CA PRO A 298 -23.67 4.97 9.18
C PRO A 298 -22.99 4.08 10.22
N MET A 299 -23.17 4.40 11.50
CA MET A 299 -22.83 3.52 12.61
C MET A 299 -24.06 2.70 12.99
N LEU A 300 -23.99 1.38 12.78
CA LEU A 300 -25.07 0.48 13.13
C LEU A 300 -24.85 -0.04 14.55
N LEU A 301 -25.80 0.24 15.45
CA LEU A 301 -25.84 -0.29 16.80
C LEU A 301 -26.93 -1.37 16.87
N ILE A 302 -26.52 -2.56 17.28
CA ILE A 302 -27.43 -3.71 17.41
C ILE A 302 -27.61 -4.02 18.89
N PHE A 303 -28.84 -3.98 19.34
CA PHE A 303 -29.23 -4.47 20.67
C PHE A 303 -29.65 -5.93 20.55
N GLU A 304 -28.89 -6.83 21.12
CA GLU A 304 -29.20 -8.26 21.15
C GLU A 304 -29.84 -8.62 22.47
N GLY A 305 -31.00 -9.26 22.41
CA GLY A 305 -31.75 -9.75 23.57
C GLY A 305 -31.78 -11.27 23.61
N ASN A 306 -31.94 -11.84 24.79
CA ASN A 306 -31.97 -13.29 25.00
C ASN A 306 -33.26 -13.96 24.51
N ASP A 307 -34.34 -13.17 24.29
CA ASP A 307 -35.66 -13.68 23.91
C ASP A 307 -36.06 -13.22 22.50
N ILE A 308 -36.83 -14.09 21.82
CA ILE A 308 -37.46 -13.73 20.55
C ILE A 308 -38.44 -12.58 20.79
N GLY A 309 -38.15 -11.41 20.20
CA GLY A 309 -38.96 -10.21 20.36
C GLY A 309 -38.58 -9.35 21.57
N ALA A 310 -37.36 -9.50 22.10
CA ALA A 310 -36.83 -8.66 23.17
C ALA A 310 -36.95 -7.14 22.87
N ILE A 311 -36.85 -6.74 21.61
CA ILE A 311 -37.05 -5.34 21.17
C ILE A 311 -38.47 -4.81 21.48
N LYS A 312 -39.46 -5.67 21.64
CA LYS A 312 -40.85 -5.29 21.95
C LYS A 312 -41.08 -5.00 23.44
N HIS A 313 -40.07 -5.24 24.28
CA HIS A 313 -40.22 -4.88 25.72
C HIS A 313 -40.15 -3.36 25.87
N PRO A 314 -41.12 -2.76 26.62
CA PRO A 314 -41.16 -1.31 26.81
C PRO A 314 -39.85 -0.73 27.37
N GLU A 315 -39.21 -1.46 28.27
CA GLU A 315 -37.92 -1.06 28.86
C GLU A 315 -36.79 -0.95 27.80
N VAL A 316 -36.74 -1.89 26.84
CA VAL A 316 -35.76 -1.89 25.76
C VAL A 316 -36.03 -0.73 24.79
N MET A 317 -37.30 -0.47 24.49
CA MET A 317 -37.70 0.65 23.66
C MET A 317 -37.39 1.99 24.31
N ASP A 318 -37.68 2.15 25.61
CA ASP A 318 -37.35 3.36 26.36
C ASP A 318 -35.84 3.60 26.46
N LEU A 319 -35.06 2.52 26.66
CA LEU A 319 -33.59 2.61 26.64
C LEU A 319 -33.07 3.03 25.26
N THR A 320 -33.62 2.46 24.18
CA THR A 320 -33.27 2.79 22.82
C THR A 320 -33.60 4.24 22.50
N ASP A 321 -34.76 4.73 22.95
CA ASP A 321 -35.17 6.13 22.76
C ASP A 321 -34.29 7.12 23.51
N LYS A 322 -33.96 6.82 24.76
CA LYS A 322 -33.05 7.63 25.58
C LYS A 322 -31.65 7.65 24.96
N PHE A 323 -31.16 6.50 24.50
CA PHE A 323 -29.87 6.40 23.82
C PHE A 323 -29.85 7.22 22.51
N GLN A 324 -30.86 7.02 21.66
CA GLN A 324 -30.98 7.76 20.39
C GLN A 324 -31.05 9.29 20.65
N THR A 325 -31.85 9.70 21.64
CA THR A 325 -31.95 11.13 22.00
C THR A 325 -30.65 11.68 22.55
N HIS A 326 -29.87 10.88 23.27
CA HIS A 326 -28.53 11.28 23.73
C HIS A 326 -27.57 11.43 22.56
N MET A 327 -27.54 10.45 21.66
CA MET A 327 -26.66 10.51 20.48
C MET A 327 -26.98 11.70 19.58
N ALA A 328 -28.24 12.00 19.35
CA ALA A 328 -28.66 13.15 18.54
C ALA A 328 -28.23 14.52 19.09
N LYS A 329 -27.80 14.59 20.36
CA LYS A 329 -27.29 15.84 20.98
C LYS A 329 -25.77 16.02 20.78
N LEU A 330 -25.05 14.99 20.33
CA LEU A 330 -23.63 15.06 20.09
C LEU A 330 -23.36 15.82 18.78
N LYS A 331 -22.39 16.71 18.77
CA LYS A 331 -22.03 17.51 17.58
C LYS A 331 -21.50 16.66 16.42
N GLU A 332 -20.95 15.51 16.76
CA GLU A 332 -20.34 14.55 15.81
C GLU A 332 -21.39 13.64 15.17
N VAL A 333 -22.65 13.66 15.64
CA VAL A 333 -23.75 12.83 15.14
C VAL A 333 -24.74 13.71 14.40
N THR A 334 -24.82 13.52 13.10
CA THR A 334 -25.72 14.28 12.24
C THR A 334 -27.17 13.84 12.40
N GLN A 335 -27.40 12.53 12.51
CA GLN A 335 -28.73 11.94 12.64
C GLN A 335 -28.65 10.62 13.43
N ALA A 336 -29.62 10.35 14.26
CA ALA A 336 -29.77 9.09 14.99
C ALA A 336 -31.19 8.58 14.80
N GLU A 337 -31.34 7.40 14.21
CA GLU A 337 -32.64 6.78 13.94
C GLU A 337 -32.70 5.36 14.47
N SER A 338 -33.89 4.95 14.87
CA SER A 338 -34.16 3.59 15.33
C SER A 338 -35.60 3.17 15.02
N ILE A 339 -35.93 1.91 15.31
CA ILE A 339 -37.30 1.39 15.23
C ILE A 339 -38.27 2.19 16.11
N VAL A 340 -37.74 2.87 17.12
CA VAL A 340 -38.55 3.71 18.05
C VAL A 340 -39.22 4.87 17.29
N ASN A 341 -38.52 5.49 16.32
CA ASN A 341 -39.10 6.56 15.50
C ASN A 341 -40.33 6.06 14.72
N LEU A 342 -40.20 4.88 14.12
CA LEU A 342 -41.30 4.26 13.40
C LEU A 342 -42.49 3.97 14.32
N ILE A 343 -42.26 3.44 15.53
CA ILE A 343 -43.31 3.17 16.53
C ILE A 343 -43.98 4.47 16.96
N LYS A 344 -43.23 5.53 17.21
CA LYS A 344 -43.79 6.86 17.55
C LYS A 344 -44.64 7.42 16.41
N MET A 345 -44.16 7.27 15.16
CA MET A 345 -44.95 7.68 13.98
C MET A 345 -46.24 6.91 13.84
N ILE A 346 -46.20 5.58 14.04
CA ILE A 346 -47.41 4.74 14.01
C ILE A 346 -48.36 5.15 15.13
N ASN A 347 -47.87 5.37 16.35
CA ASN A 347 -48.68 5.83 17.45
C ASN A 347 -49.37 7.16 17.15
N MET A 348 -48.64 8.12 16.65
CA MET A 348 -49.17 9.42 16.19
C MET A 348 -50.26 9.24 15.09
N ALA A 349 -50.01 8.37 14.09
CA ALA A 349 -50.94 8.10 13.02
C ALA A 349 -52.26 7.49 13.51
N VAL A 350 -52.20 6.58 14.49
CA VAL A 350 -53.41 5.98 15.14
C VAL A 350 -54.28 7.04 15.81
N TYR A 351 -53.68 8.12 16.32
CA TYR A 351 -54.37 9.24 16.94
C TYR A 351 -54.54 10.43 15.97
N GLU A 352 -54.98 10.17 14.74
CA GLU A 352 -55.35 11.17 13.72
C GLU A 352 -54.21 12.15 13.40
N ASN A 353 -52.98 11.68 13.42
CA ASN A 353 -51.76 12.50 13.20
C ASN A 353 -51.59 13.63 14.23
N ASN A 354 -52.09 13.48 15.44
CA ASN A 354 -51.89 14.46 16.50
C ASN A 354 -50.44 14.40 17.04
N PRO A 355 -49.63 15.49 16.92
CA PRO A 355 -48.23 15.51 17.35
C PRO A 355 -48.00 15.18 18.83
N ASN A 356 -48.99 15.39 19.69
CA ASN A 356 -48.90 15.04 21.11
C ASN A 356 -48.74 13.55 21.35
N PHE A 357 -49.09 12.70 20.38
CA PHE A 357 -48.95 11.26 20.43
C PHE A 357 -47.68 10.75 19.73
N TYR A 358 -46.72 11.62 19.37
CA TYR A 358 -45.38 11.22 18.94
C TYR A 358 -44.54 10.78 20.14
N LEU A 359 -44.98 9.67 20.76
CA LEU A 359 -44.38 9.08 21.96
C LEU A 359 -44.51 7.56 21.92
N LEU A 360 -43.69 6.89 22.71
CA LEU A 360 -43.81 5.43 22.85
C LEU A 360 -45.11 5.06 23.59
N PRO A 361 -45.88 4.06 23.13
CA PRO A 361 -47.05 3.58 23.85
C PRO A 361 -46.64 2.91 25.17
N GLU A 362 -47.35 3.20 26.24
CA GLU A 362 -47.06 2.70 27.60
C GLU A 362 -47.32 1.20 27.76
N THR A 363 -48.05 0.58 26.84
CA THR A 363 -48.47 -0.83 26.93
C THR A 363 -48.19 -1.61 25.65
N ARG A 364 -47.92 -2.91 25.79
CA ARG A 364 -47.87 -3.92 24.73
C ARG A 364 -49.29 -4.15 24.14
N ARG A 365 -49.85 -3.32 23.36
CA ARG A 365 -51.04 -3.66 22.60
C ARG A 365 -50.81 -3.69 21.12
#